data_9b143762c8260a93177e5f69de705d46
#
_entry.id   9b143762c8260a93177e5f69de705d46
#
_cell.length_a   1.000
_cell.length_b   1.000
_cell.length_c   1.000
_cell.angle_alpha   90.00
_cell.angle_beta   90.00
_cell.angle_gamma   90.00
#
_symmetry.space_group_name_H-M   'P 1'
#
loop_
_entity.id
_entity.type
_entity.pdbx_description
1 polymer ?
#
loop_
_entity_poly.entity_id
_entity_poly.type
_entity_poly.pdbx_seq_one_letter_code
_entity_poly.pdbx_strand_id
1 'polypeptide(L)'
;MTSTALAARSDDLHQMTRDAASNDFQAPLDGMRLQSVKWPMKSPKQIQPLIEEGLVDEVISQLMSGKEASVYIVRSGSEVLCAKVYKEASKRSFKKAVEYREGRKGRNTRRTRAMEKGSKFGRSQQEKAWQNAEVDALYRLANVGVRVPKPYGCFDGVLLMELITYDEGRVAPRLNDISMTAELAMEDHATLMRQVTRMLCAGVVHGDLSEFNVLVDDFGPVIIDLPQAVDAAGNNNAQSMLERDVNNMTAFYSQFAPELIGSNYAGEIWALYEQGKLHPEVELTGYFEESAKTADVDAVMQEIKAAITEEQERQKRRYEMENQQRFS
;
A
#
# COMPACT_ATOMS: atom_id res chain seq x y z
N MET A 1 14.94 5.83 -20.88
CA MET A 1 13.92 6.06 -21.94
C MET A 1 14.39 7.19 -22.85
N THR A 2 14.22 7.07 -24.17
CA THR A 2 14.57 8.14 -25.12
C THR A 2 13.48 9.21 -25.12
N SER A 3 13.80 10.45 -25.46
CA SER A 3 12.85 11.59 -25.54
C SER A 3 11.61 11.28 -26.40
N THR A 4 11.77 10.47 -27.44
CA THR A 4 10.70 10.05 -28.35
C THR A 4 9.73 9.06 -27.68
N ALA A 5 10.22 8.16 -26.82
CA ALA A 5 9.37 7.21 -26.08
C ALA A 5 8.54 7.92 -24.99
N LEU A 6 9.10 8.96 -24.36
CA LEU A 6 8.38 9.80 -23.41
C LEU A 6 7.24 10.58 -24.05
N ALA A 7 7.47 11.18 -25.23
CA ALA A 7 6.44 11.91 -25.96
C ALA A 7 5.29 10.99 -26.41
N ALA A 8 5.61 9.81 -26.94
CA ALA A 8 4.62 8.81 -27.34
C ALA A 8 3.76 8.36 -26.15
N ARG A 9 4.37 8.13 -24.98
CA ARG A 9 3.64 7.72 -23.77
C ARG A 9 2.71 8.84 -23.26
N SER A 10 3.14 10.10 -23.29
CA SER A 10 2.31 11.23 -22.91
C SER A 10 1.09 11.39 -23.83
N ASP A 11 1.27 11.21 -25.13
CA ASP A 11 0.19 11.27 -26.11
C ASP A 11 -0.81 10.11 -25.93
N ASP A 12 -0.32 8.90 -25.67
CA ASP A 12 -1.13 7.72 -25.38
C ASP A 12 -1.94 7.89 -24.11
N LEU A 13 -1.33 8.36 -23.01
CA LEU A 13 -2.00 8.62 -21.75
C LEU A 13 -3.08 9.71 -21.91
N HIS A 14 -2.81 10.72 -22.71
CA HIS A 14 -3.77 11.78 -23.01
C HIS A 14 -4.99 11.27 -23.80
N GLN A 15 -4.79 10.40 -24.77
CA GLN A 15 -5.86 9.77 -25.53
C GLN A 15 -6.70 8.85 -24.63
N MET A 16 -6.05 8.05 -23.80
CA MET A 16 -6.67 7.09 -22.88
C MET A 16 -7.56 7.78 -21.83
N THR A 17 -7.13 8.93 -21.30
CA THR A 17 -7.95 9.70 -20.35
C THR A 17 -9.14 10.40 -21.02
N ARG A 18 -9.06 10.75 -22.31
CA ARG A 18 -10.19 11.28 -23.08
C ARG A 18 -11.29 10.24 -23.35
N ASP A 19 -10.90 9.02 -23.66
CA ASP A 19 -11.81 7.94 -23.95
C ASP A 19 -12.57 7.46 -22.68
N ALA A 20 -11.91 7.51 -21.52
CA ALA A 20 -12.52 7.24 -20.23
C ALA A 20 -13.56 8.30 -19.81
N ALA A 21 -13.34 9.58 -20.14
CA ALA A 21 -14.24 10.70 -19.80
C ALA A 21 -15.55 10.73 -20.61
N SER A 22 -15.70 9.90 -21.64
CA SER A 22 -16.92 9.83 -22.46
C SER A 22 -18.06 8.95 -21.88
N ASN A 23 -17.83 8.25 -20.78
CA ASN A 23 -18.86 7.53 -20.04
C ASN A 23 -19.40 8.39 -18.88
N ASP A 24 -20.70 8.71 -18.93
CA ASP A 24 -21.50 9.50 -17.98
C ASP A 24 -21.45 8.96 -16.54
N PHE A 25 -20.30 9.01 -15.90
CA PHE A 25 -20.14 8.91 -14.46
C PHE A 25 -19.46 10.20 -13.97
N GLN A 26 -19.99 10.79 -12.89
CA GLN A 26 -19.50 11.99 -12.21
C GLN A 26 -17.97 12.12 -12.32
N ALA A 27 -17.49 13.06 -13.15
CA ALA A 27 -16.11 13.23 -13.54
C ALA A 27 -15.18 13.14 -12.35
N PRO A 28 -14.28 12.14 -12.27
CA PRO A 28 -13.10 12.22 -11.45
C PRO A 28 -12.29 13.42 -11.95
N LEU A 29 -11.48 14.00 -11.09
CA LEU A 29 -10.66 15.21 -11.34
C LEU A 29 -9.59 15.02 -12.44
N ASP A 30 -9.77 14.05 -13.30
CA ASP A 30 -8.95 13.71 -14.44
C ASP A 30 -8.87 14.87 -15.44
N GLY A 31 -7.65 15.32 -15.68
CA GLY A 31 -7.36 16.39 -16.63
C GLY A 31 -7.49 17.82 -16.10
N MET A 32 -7.54 18.03 -14.78
CA MET A 32 -7.57 19.37 -14.20
C MET A 32 -6.22 20.07 -14.41
N ARG A 33 -6.13 20.97 -15.40
CA ARG A 33 -4.99 21.88 -15.52
C ARG A 33 -4.95 22.78 -14.29
N LEU A 34 -3.83 22.81 -13.57
CA LEU A 34 -3.62 23.65 -12.38
C LEU A 34 -3.92 25.14 -12.59
N GLN A 35 -3.98 25.60 -13.85
CA GLN A 35 -4.25 26.99 -14.23
C GLN A 35 -5.75 27.36 -14.30
N SER A 36 -6.68 26.41 -14.23
CA SER A 36 -8.12 26.66 -14.45
C SER A 36 -8.98 26.70 -13.17
N VAL A 37 -8.38 26.59 -11.98
CA VAL A 37 -9.11 26.53 -10.70
C VAL A 37 -9.46 27.94 -10.20
N LYS A 38 -10.76 28.19 -9.95
CA LYS A 38 -11.24 29.42 -9.28
C LYS A 38 -10.78 29.43 -7.81
N TRP A 39 -10.09 30.46 -7.39
CA TRP A 39 -9.48 30.71 -6.08
C TRP A 39 -10.29 31.63 -5.17
N PRO A 40 -10.10 31.58 -3.85
CA PRO A 40 -9.47 30.57 -2.96
C PRO A 40 -10.51 29.71 -2.25
N MET A 41 -10.16 28.43 -2.01
CA MET A 41 -10.94 27.57 -1.14
C MET A 41 -10.62 27.91 0.33
N LYS A 42 -11.61 27.84 1.22
CA LYS A 42 -11.37 28.02 2.66
C LYS A 42 -10.43 26.93 3.14
N SER A 43 -9.26 27.32 3.64
CA SER A 43 -8.23 26.40 4.12
C SER A 43 -8.78 25.48 5.21
N PRO A 44 -8.56 24.15 5.11
CA PRO A 44 -8.89 23.22 6.17
C PRO A 44 -8.16 23.62 7.48
N LYS A 45 -8.84 23.44 8.62
CA LYS A 45 -8.29 23.81 9.93
C LYS A 45 -6.95 23.14 10.22
N GLN A 46 -6.73 21.93 9.71
CA GLN A 46 -5.50 21.17 9.90
C GLN A 46 -4.31 21.71 9.09
N ILE A 47 -4.56 22.38 7.96
CA ILE A 47 -3.51 23.00 7.13
C ILE A 47 -3.19 24.42 7.61
N GLN A 48 -4.08 25.05 8.36
CA GLN A 48 -3.91 26.41 8.81
C GLN A 48 -2.57 26.65 9.57
N PRO A 49 -2.11 25.78 10.50
CA PRO A 49 -0.81 25.92 11.14
C PRO A 49 0.36 25.94 10.16
N LEU A 50 0.30 25.14 9.09
CA LEU A 50 1.35 25.08 8.07
C LEU A 50 1.42 26.38 7.27
N ILE A 51 0.27 27.05 7.09
CA ILE A 51 0.22 28.39 6.45
C ILE A 51 0.81 29.44 7.38
N GLU A 52 0.49 29.41 8.66
CA GLU A 52 1.01 30.35 9.67
C GLU A 52 2.52 30.22 9.86
N GLU A 53 3.06 29.00 9.71
CA GLU A 53 4.50 28.72 9.77
C GLU A 53 5.23 28.94 8.43
N GLY A 54 4.50 29.28 7.36
CA GLY A 54 5.07 29.52 6.02
C GLY A 54 5.54 28.26 5.27
N LEU A 55 5.10 27.08 5.69
CA LEU A 55 5.36 25.80 5.00
C LEU A 55 4.43 25.63 3.79
N VAL A 56 3.27 26.23 3.83
CA VAL A 56 2.27 26.27 2.77
C VAL A 56 1.82 27.71 2.60
N ASP A 57 1.78 28.21 1.35
CA ASP A 57 1.30 29.56 1.07
C ASP A 57 -0.23 29.59 0.95
N GLU A 58 -0.79 28.60 0.27
CA GLU A 58 -2.25 28.53 0.01
C GLU A 58 -2.71 27.11 -0.31
N VAL A 59 -4.00 26.85 -0.10
CA VAL A 59 -4.68 25.63 -0.56
C VAL A 59 -5.34 25.91 -1.91
N ILE A 60 -4.90 25.17 -2.92
CA ILE A 60 -5.37 25.32 -4.30
C ILE A 60 -6.73 24.65 -4.48
N SER A 61 -6.82 23.36 -4.20
CA SER A 61 -8.04 22.58 -4.36
C SER A 61 -8.00 21.33 -3.49
N GLN A 62 -9.16 20.70 -3.34
CA GLN A 62 -9.25 19.37 -2.77
C GLN A 62 -9.26 18.35 -3.91
N LEU A 63 -8.31 17.40 -3.91
CA LEU A 63 -8.26 16.31 -4.86
C LEU A 63 -9.26 15.22 -4.51
N MET A 64 -9.28 14.82 -3.23
CA MET A 64 -10.04 13.67 -2.78
C MET A 64 -10.42 13.78 -1.31
N SER A 65 -11.54 13.15 -0.93
CA SER A 65 -11.91 12.94 0.46
C SER A 65 -12.31 11.48 0.67
N GLY A 66 -11.37 10.69 1.18
CA GLY A 66 -11.57 9.29 1.54
C GLY A 66 -12.05 9.12 2.98
N LYS A 67 -12.15 7.87 3.44
CA LYS A 67 -12.55 7.52 4.82
C LYS A 67 -11.48 7.88 5.84
N GLU A 68 -10.20 7.76 5.48
CA GLU A 68 -9.05 7.88 6.37
C GLU A 68 -8.34 9.23 6.29
N ALA A 69 -8.34 9.84 5.11
CA ALA A 69 -7.70 11.12 4.86
C ALA A 69 -8.46 11.93 3.81
N SER A 70 -8.18 13.23 3.78
CA SER A 70 -8.52 14.13 2.67
C SER A 70 -7.21 14.62 2.04
N VAL A 71 -7.19 14.71 0.72
CA VAL A 71 -6.01 15.08 -0.06
C VAL A 71 -6.26 16.43 -0.73
N TYR A 72 -5.31 17.34 -0.58
CA TYR A 72 -5.38 18.69 -1.10
C TYR A 72 -4.17 19.00 -1.97
N ILE A 73 -4.35 19.82 -2.98
CA ILE A 73 -3.26 20.48 -3.70
C ILE A 73 -2.96 21.77 -2.96
N VAL A 74 -1.70 22.01 -2.66
CA VAL A 74 -1.22 23.20 -1.97
C VAL A 74 -0.05 23.83 -2.70
N ARG A 75 0.15 25.13 -2.53
CA ARG A 75 1.36 25.84 -2.98
C ARG A 75 2.33 26.01 -1.82
N SER A 76 3.60 25.81 -2.10
CA SER A 76 4.71 26.04 -1.18
C SER A 76 5.86 26.69 -1.97
N GLY A 77 6.00 28.00 -1.88
CA GLY A 77 6.91 28.77 -2.72
C GLY A 77 6.58 28.64 -4.20
N SER A 78 7.53 28.18 -4.99
CA SER A 78 7.35 27.90 -6.43
C SER A 78 6.78 26.52 -6.73
N GLU A 79 6.67 25.64 -5.74
CA GLU A 79 6.24 24.26 -5.93
C GLU A 79 4.76 24.07 -5.65
N VAL A 80 4.14 23.13 -6.36
CA VAL A 80 2.81 22.65 -6.10
C VAL A 80 2.91 21.24 -5.50
N LEU A 81 2.38 21.07 -4.30
CA LEU A 81 2.52 19.86 -3.51
C LEU A 81 1.16 19.22 -3.22
N CYS A 82 1.22 17.99 -2.78
CA CYS A 82 0.09 17.24 -2.24
C CYS A 82 0.13 17.28 -0.70
N ALA A 83 -0.98 17.67 -0.06
CA ALA A 83 -1.16 17.64 1.37
C ALA A 83 -2.21 16.57 1.75
N LYS A 84 -1.76 15.45 2.33
CA LYS A 84 -2.63 14.39 2.85
C LYS A 84 -2.96 14.68 4.30
N VAL A 85 -4.20 15.05 4.58
CA VAL A 85 -4.72 15.40 5.91
C VAL A 85 -5.42 14.20 6.51
N TYR A 86 -4.86 13.61 7.55
CA TYR A 86 -5.45 12.45 8.22
C TYR A 86 -6.66 12.84 9.06
N LYS A 87 -7.73 12.04 8.96
CA LYS A 87 -8.94 12.22 9.77
C LYS A 87 -8.73 11.61 11.16
N GLU A 88 -9.40 12.19 12.17
CA GLU A 88 -9.33 11.68 13.54
C GLU A 88 -9.81 10.22 13.66
N ALA A 89 -9.19 9.45 14.55
CA ALA A 89 -9.46 8.03 14.78
C ALA A 89 -10.93 7.68 15.06
N SER A 90 -11.70 8.63 15.59
CA SER A 90 -13.14 8.43 15.89
C SER A 90 -14.00 8.24 14.63
N LYS A 91 -13.50 8.64 13.46
CA LYS A 91 -14.20 8.59 12.16
C LYS A 91 -13.75 7.42 11.26
N ARG A 92 -12.82 6.58 11.73
CA ARG A 92 -12.23 5.47 10.97
C ARG A 92 -12.82 4.12 11.35
N SER A 93 -12.96 3.22 10.37
CA SER A 93 -13.39 1.84 10.58
C SER A 93 -12.19 0.89 10.58
N PHE A 94 -11.80 0.38 11.75
CA PHE A 94 -10.63 -0.50 11.94
C PHE A 94 -10.94 -2.00 11.76
N LYS A 95 -11.67 -2.41 10.74
CA LYS A 95 -12.08 -3.81 10.60
C LYS A 95 -10.96 -4.81 10.27
N LYS A 96 -9.81 -4.38 9.71
CA LYS A 96 -8.69 -5.26 9.32
C LYS A 96 -7.41 -5.06 10.14
N ALA A 97 -7.49 -4.45 11.34
CA ALA A 97 -6.31 -4.01 12.09
C ALA A 97 -5.45 -5.13 12.69
N VAL A 98 -5.89 -6.37 12.72
CA VAL A 98 -5.18 -7.48 13.40
C VAL A 98 -4.01 -7.99 12.56
N GLU A 99 -4.22 -8.22 11.28
CA GLU A 99 -3.20 -8.76 10.35
C GLU A 99 -2.00 -7.82 10.15
N TYR A 100 -2.25 -6.50 10.19
CA TYR A 100 -1.24 -5.46 10.02
C TYR A 100 -0.49 -5.09 11.31
N ARG A 101 -0.90 -5.62 12.48
CA ARG A 101 -0.28 -5.33 13.79
C ARG A 101 0.92 -6.22 14.09
N GLU A 102 1.03 -7.34 13.43
CA GLU A 102 2.13 -8.26 13.63
C GLU A 102 3.44 -7.63 13.15
N GLY A 103 4.49 -7.69 13.94
CA GLY A 103 5.77 -7.01 13.65
C GLY A 103 5.89 -5.56 14.16
N ARG A 104 4.78 -4.84 14.45
CA ARG A 104 4.81 -3.47 14.98
C ARG A 104 4.82 -3.40 16.51
N LYS A 105 5.54 -4.28 17.19
CA LYS A 105 5.62 -4.32 18.67
C LYS A 105 6.40 -3.11 19.19
N GLY A 106 5.70 -2.15 19.79
CA GLY A 106 6.32 -1.04 20.52
C GLY A 106 7.05 -1.56 21.76
N ARG A 107 8.25 -1.03 22.03
CA ARG A 107 9.07 -1.36 23.23
C ARG A 107 8.41 -1.00 24.57
N ASN A 108 7.28 -0.30 24.56
CA ASN A 108 6.61 0.17 25.78
C ASN A 108 5.30 -0.60 26.03
N THR A 109 5.35 -1.57 26.95
CA THR A 109 4.25 -2.45 27.34
C THR A 109 2.97 -1.73 27.83
N ARG A 110 3.08 -0.55 28.46
CA ARG A 110 1.91 0.25 28.88
C ARG A 110 1.16 0.84 27.69
N ARG A 111 1.92 1.34 26.70
CA ARG A 111 1.38 1.91 25.47
C ARG A 111 0.68 0.85 24.62
N THR A 112 1.28 -0.33 24.48
CA THR A 112 0.71 -1.49 23.79
C THR A 112 -0.60 -1.95 24.43
N ARG A 113 -0.65 -2.10 25.76
CA ARG A 113 -1.88 -2.45 26.50
C ARG A 113 -2.99 -1.39 26.36
N ALA A 114 -2.64 -0.10 26.30
CA ALA A 114 -3.62 0.97 26.08
C ALA A 114 -4.21 0.94 24.67
N MET A 115 -3.40 0.61 23.65
CA MET A 115 -3.83 0.41 22.28
C MET A 115 -4.77 -0.80 22.16
N GLU A 116 -4.45 -1.91 22.82
CA GLU A 116 -5.25 -3.15 22.83
C GLU A 116 -6.62 -2.93 23.49
N LYS A 117 -6.70 -2.13 24.55
CA LYS A 117 -7.95 -1.83 25.26
C LYS A 117 -8.92 -0.91 24.49
N GLY A 118 -8.51 -0.35 23.34
CA GLY A 118 -9.36 0.53 22.51
C GLY A 118 -9.84 1.81 23.22
N SER A 119 -9.18 2.23 24.30
CA SER A 119 -9.46 3.50 24.99
C SER A 119 -9.24 4.69 24.04
N LYS A 120 -9.82 5.88 24.35
CA LYS A 120 -9.60 7.12 23.56
C LYS A 120 -8.10 7.41 23.40
N PHE A 121 -7.32 7.27 24.48
CA PHE A 121 -5.88 7.42 24.46
C PHE A 121 -5.20 6.33 23.62
N GLY A 122 -5.61 5.06 23.76
CA GLY A 122 -5.08 3.94 22.96
C GLY A 122 -5.32 4.11 21.47
N ARG A 123 -6.52 4.56 21.07
CA ARG A 123 -6.84 4.89 19.67
C ARG A 123 -5.97 6.02 19.11
N SER A 124 -5.78 7.12 19.87
CA SER A 124 -4.90 8.21 19.46
C SER A 124 -3.44 7.77 19.30
N GLN A 125 -2.93 6.92 20.20
CA GLN A 125 -1.58 6.37 20.09
C GLN A 125 -1.42 5.42 18.88
N GLN A 126 -2.45 4.64 18.58
CA GLN A 126 -2.49 3.77 17.42
C GLN A 126 -2.49 4.57 16.11
N GLU A 127 -3.23 5.67 16.08
CA GLU A 127 -3.28 6.58 14.93
C GLU A 127 -1.92 7.21 14.64
N LYS A 128 -1.25 7.75 15.67
CA LYS A 128 0.11 8.30 15.52
C LYS A 128 1.11 7.24 15.04
N ALA A 129 1.02 6.01 15.54
CA ALA A 129 1.88 4.93 15.10
C ALA A 129 1.64 4.56 13.63
N TRP A 130 0.41 4.69 13.16
CA TRP A 130 0.02 4.42 11.78
C TRP A 130 0.51 5.51 10.81
N GLN A 131 0.29 6.77 11.16
CA GLN A 131 0.81 7.92 10.41
C GLN A 131 2.33 7.86 10.29
N ASN A 132 3.02 7.59 11.39
CA ASN A 132 4.48 7.45 11.39
C ASN A 132 4.93 6.29 10.49
N ALA A 133 4.21 5.15 10.49
CA ALA A 133 4.58 4.00 9.67
C ALA A 133 4.44 4.28 8.16
N GLU A 134 3.40 5.00 7.74
CA GLU A 134 3.26 5.43 6.35
C GLU A 134 4.37 6.39 5.94
N VAL A 135 4.64 7.39 6.78
CA VAL A 135 5.72 8.37 6.53
C VAL A 135 7.08 7.69 6.48
N ASP A 136 7.37 6.80 7.45
CA ASP A 136 8.63 6.04 7.48
C ASP A 136 8.78 5.14 6.24
N ALA A 137 7.69 4.49 5.80
CA ALA A 137 7.68 3.68 4.59
C ALA A 137 7.96 4.54 3.34
N LEU A 138 7.32 5.71 3.20
CA LEU A 138 7.55 6.63 2.09
C LEU A 138 9.02 7.06 2.00
N TYR A 139 9.62 7.52 3.12
CA TYR A 139 11.03 7.90 3.14
C TYR A 139 11.95 6.73 2.80
N ARG A 140 11.68 5.54 3.37
CA ARG A 140 12.46 4.32 3.13
C ARG A 140 12.43 3.95 1.65
N LEU A 141 11.26 3.97 1.02
CA LEU A 141 11.08 3.58 -0.37
C LEU A 141 11.63 4.62 -1.35
N ALA A 142 11.40 5.91 -1.10
CA ALA A 142 11.97 6.98 -1.91
C ALA A 142 13.51 6.94 -1.91
N ASN A 143 14.13 6.67 -0.75
CA ASN A 143 15.59 6.59 -0.61
C ASN A 143 16.23 5.42 -1.38
N VAL A 144 15.49 4.35 -1.67
CA VAL A 144 15.97 3.20 -2.45
C VAL A 144 15.51 3.24 -3.91
N GLY A 145 14.93 4.36 -4.35
CA GLY A 145 14.53 4.59 -5.74
C GLY A 145 13.26 3.86 -6.16
N VAL A 146 12.39 3.48 -5.23
CA VAL A 146 11.03 3.06 -5.55
C VAL A 146 10.23 4.28 -5.96
N ARG A 147 9.42 4.17 -7.01
CA ARG A 147 8.53 5.25 -7.45
C ARG A 147 7.34 5.38 -6.52
N VAL A 148 7.50 6.25 -5.55
CA VAL A 148 6.49 6.73 -4.61
C VAL A 148 6.53 8.25 -4.59
N PRO A 149 5.47 8.98 -4.19
CA PRO A 149 5.53 10.42 -4.01
C PRO A 149 6.63 10.79 -3.02
N LYS A 150 7.53 11.71 -3.42
CA LYS A 150 8.61 12.18 -2.55
C LYS A 150 8.04 12.86 -1.31
N PRO A 151 8.33 12.39 -0.09
CA PRO A 151 7.85 13.06 1.12
C PRO A 151 8.69 14.30 1.44
N TYR A 152 8.00 15.39 1.83
CA TYR A 152 8.64 16.62 2.30
C TYR A 152 8.58 16.78 3.82
N GLY A 153 7.59 16.18 4.47
CA GLY A 153 7.45 16.18 5.93
C GLY A 153 6.03 15.84 6.38
N CYS A 154 5.91 15.51 7.67
CA CYS A 154 4.62 15.28 8.31
C CYS A 154 4.49 16.17 9.54
N PHE A 155 3.53 17.09 9.51
CA PHE A 155 3.31 18.15 10.49
C PHE A 155 1.88 18.04 11.05
N ASP A 156 1.74 17.75 12.33
CA ASP A 156 0.46 17.68 13.04
C ASP A 156 -0.66 16.90 12.32
N GLY A 157 -0.28 15.77 11.69
CA GLY A 157 -1.23 14.92 10.97
C GLY A 157 -1.51 15.39 9.54
N VAL A 158 -0.65 16.25 8.99
CA VAL A 158 -0.62 16.63 7.57
C VAL A 158 0.69 16.15 6.96
N LEU A 159 0.63 15.21 6.03
CA LEU A 159 1.76 14.77 5.24
C LEU A 159 1.86 15.62 3.98
N LEU A 160 2.96 16.37 3.85
CA LEU A 160 3.33 17.06 2.62
C LEU A 160 4.19 16.14 1.76
N MET A 161 3.82 15.99 0.51
CA MET A 161 4.51 15.13 -0.45
C MET A 161 4.37 15.67 -1.87
N GLU A 162 5.12 15.11 -2.79
CA GLU A 162 5.06 15.40 -4.21
C GLU A 162 3.64 15.23 -4.77
N LEU A 163 3.22 16.18 -5.58
CA LEU A 163 2.04 16.02 -6.43
C LEU A 163 2.49 15.33 -7.72
N ILE A 164 2.04 14.10 -7.93
CA ILE A 164 2.35 13.38 -9.17
C ILE A 164 1.54 13.99 -10.30
N THR A 165 2.23 14.38 -11.36
CA THR A 165 1.65 15.03 -12.54
C THR A 165 2.16 14.38 -13.82
N TYR A 166 1.40 14.49 -14.88
CA TYR A 166 1.75 14.10 -16.23
C TYR A 166 1.42 15.25 -17.21
N ASP A 167 1.91 15.18 -18.43
CA ASP A 167 1.56 16.09 -19.54
C ASP A 167 1.30 17.56 -19.10
N GLU A 168 2.35 18.37 -19.08
CA GLU A 168 2.31 19.80 -18.75
C GLU A 168 1.67 20.14 -17.37
N GLY A 169 1.80 19.25 -16.39
CA GLY A 169 1.39 19.53 -15.02
C GLY A 169 -0.07 19.18 -14.69
N ARG A 170 -0.71 18.32 -15.46
CA ARG A 170 -1.98 17.70 -15.05
C ARG A 170 -1.74 16.72 -13.93
N VAL A 171 -2.71 16.59 -13.03
CA VAL A 171 -2.66 15.59 -11.97
C VAL A 171 -2.71 14.20 -12.58
N ALA A 172 -1.79 13.33 -12.18
CA ALA A 172 -1.71 11.97 -12.69
C ALA A 172 -2.96 11.16 -12.33
N PRO A 173 -3.57 10.46 -13.31
CA PRO A 173 -4.73 9.61 -13.09
C PRO A 173 -4.35 8.37 -12.28
N ARG A 174 -5.34 7.71 -11.70
CA ARG A 174 -5.18 6.37 -11.14
C ARG A 174 -5.13 5.35 -12.25
N LEU A 175 -4.43 4.26 -12.00
CA LEU A 175 -4.35 3.15 -12.94
C LEU A 175 -5.73 2.59 -13.30
N ASN A 176 -6.68 2.56 -12.34
CA ASN A 176 -8.06 2.15 -12.57
C ASN A 176 -8.81 3.04 -13.59
N ASP A 177 -8.40 4.27 -13.76
CA ASP A 177 -9.10 5.26 -14.59
C ASP A 177 -8.51 5.32 -16.02
N ILE A 178 -7.63 4.39 -16.38
CA ILE A 178 -6.90 4.37 -17.65
C ILE A 178 -7.26 3.11 -18.44
N SER A 179 -7.47 3.27 -19.76
CA SER A 179 -7.40 2.19 -20.74
C SER A 179 -6.02 2.20 -21.39
N MET A 180 -5.49 1.04 -21.79
CA MET A 180 -4.15 0.97 -22.37
C MET A 180 -4.06 -0.12 -23.42
N THR A 181 -3.04 -0.03 -24.29
CA THR A 181 -2.73 -1.11 -25.24
C THR A 181 -2.08 -2.28 -24.51
N ALA A 182 -2.07 -3.46 -25.15
CA ALA A 182 -1.43 -4.64 -24.58
C ALA A 182 0.08 -4.41 -24.34
N GLU A 183 0.75 -3.73 -25.28
CA GLU A 183 2.17 -3.42 -25.19
C GLU A 183 2.47 -2.52 -23.98
N LEU A 184 1.67 -1.46 -23.78
CA LEU A 184 1.82 -0.56 -22.65
C LEU A 184 1.50 -1.26 -21.32
N ALA A 185 0.49 -2.13 -21.31
CA ALA A 185 0.14 -2.93 -20.13
C ALA A 185 1.30 -3.86 -19.72
N MET A 186 1.95 -4.51 -20.69
CA MET A 186 3.13 -5.35 -20.43
C MET A 186 4.31 -4.54 -19.88
N GLU A 187 4.58 -3.36 -20.47
CA GLU A 187 5.67 -2.49 -20.03
C GLU A 187 5.43 -1.95 -18.60
N ASP A 188 4.21 -1.49 -18.32
CA ASP A 188 3.81 -0.97 -17.02
C ASP A 188 3.81 -2.05 -15.95
N HIS A 189 3.27 -3.24 -16.27
CA HIS A 189 3.32 -4.39 -15.38
C HIS A 189 4.76 -4.75 -15.03
N ALA A 190 5.64 -4.89 -16.01
CA ALA A 190 7.05 -5.20 -15.77
C ALA A 190 7.74 -4.12 -14.92
N THR A 191 7.40 -2.85 -15.16
CA THR A 191 7.90 -1.72 -14.37
C THR A 191 7.39 -1.79 -12.93
N LEU A 192 6.10 -2.07 -12.72
CA LEU A 192 5.52 -2.21 -11.39
C LEU A 192 6.12 -3.39 -10.63
N MET A 193 6.34 -4.54 -11.28
CA MET A 193 6.99 -5.70 -10.65
C MET A 193 8.42 -5.37 -10.20
N ARG A 194 9.19 -4.58 -10.97
CA ARG A 194 10.48 -4.06 -10.51
C ARG A 194 10.36 -3.16 -9.28
N GLN A 195 9.31 -2.32 -9.18
CA GLN A 195 9.07 -1.50 -7.98
C GLN A 195 8.74 -2.38 -6.77
N VAL A 196 7.87 -3.38 -6.92
CA VAL A 196 7.53 -4.34 -5.86
C VAL A 196 8.78 -5.11 -5.39
N THR A 197 9.63 -5.53 -6.32
CA THR A 197 10.92 -6.18 -6.01
C THR A 197 11.81 -5.26 -5.17
N ARG A 198 11.97 -4.00 -5.55
CA ARG A 198 12.73 -3.00 -4.78
C ARG A 198 12.14 -2.75 -3.41
N MET A 199 10.80 -2.71 -3.29
CA MET A 199 10.11 -2.60 -2.01
C MET A 199 10.48 -3.77 -1.09
N LEU A 200 10.42 -5.00 -1.59
CA LEU A 200 10.76 -6.20 -0.82
C LEU A 200 12.24 -6.25 -0.46
N CYS A 201 13.15 -5.84 -1.36
CA CYS A 201 14.58 -5.65 -1.05
C CYS A 201 14.80 -4.63 0.06
N ALA A 202 13.98 -3.58 0.12
CA ALA A 202 13.97 -2.63 1.23
C ALA A 202 13.25 -3.19 2.48
N GLY A 203 12.77 -4.43 2.49
CA GLY A 203 12.05 -5.06 3.58
C GLY A 203 10.64 -4.51 3.80
N VAL A 204 9.97 -4.04 2.75
CA VAL A 204 8.62 -3.47 2.82
C VAL A 204 7.69 -4.22 1.88
N VAL A 205 6.54 -4.64 2.39
CA VAL A 205 5.39 -5.12 1.61
C VAL A 205 4.26 -4.10 1.73
N HIS A 206 3.59 -3.77 0.62
CA HIS A 206 2.54 -2.75 0.59
C HIS A 206 1.32 -3.14 1.44
N GLY A 207 0.86 -4.36 1.27
CA GLY A 207 -0.24 -4.96 2.04
C GLY A 207 -1.65 -4.57 1.56
N ASP A 208 -1.78 -3.69 0.57
CA ASP A 208 -3.08 -3.30 -0.04
C ASP A 208 -2.87 -2.74 -1.45
N LEU A 209 -1.90 -3.28 -2.21
CA LEU A 209 -1.64 -2.82 -3.57
C LEU A 209 -2.77 -3.24 -4.50
N SER A 210 -3.30 -2.26 -5.23
CA SER A 210 -4.38 -2.42 -6.20
C SER A 210 -4.33 -1.29 -7.23
N GLU A 211 -5.11 -1.39 -8.29
CA GLU A 211 -5.25 -0.38 -9.34
C GLU A 211 -5.67 1.01 -8.82
N PHE A 212 -6.27 1.06 -7.61
CA PHE A 212 -6.65 2.31 -6.95
C PHE A 212 -5.49 2.98 -6.22
N ASN A 213 -4.42 2.22 -5.92
CA ASN A 213 -3.25 2.66 -5.16
C ASN A 213 -2.00 2.80 -6.06
N VAL A 214 -2.22 2.98 -7.37
CA VAL A 214 -1.19 3.29 -8.35
C VAL A 214 -1.66 4.49 -9.17
N LEU A 215 -0.80 5.51 -9.29
CA LEU A 215 -0.95 6.60 -10.27
C LEU A 215 -0.09 6.28 -11.49
N VAL A 216 -0.43 6.87 -12.63
CA VAL A 216 0.38 6.70 -13.86
C VAL A 216 0.76 8.08 -14.38
N ASP A 217 2.07 8.32 -14.53
CA ASP A 217 2.62 9.50 -15.16
C ASP A 217 3.40 9.15 -16.42
N ASP A 218 4.07 10.14 -17.02
CA ASP A 218 4.86 9.98 -18.26
C ASP A 218 6.00 8.95 -18.13
N PHE A 219 6.39 8.60 -16.91
CA PHE A 219 7.47 7.65 -16.60
C PHE A 219 6.98 6.26 -16.17
N GLY A 220 5.67 6.10 -16.00
CA GLY A 220 5.05 4.84 -15.62
C GLY A 220 4.35 4.85 -14.27
N PRO A 221 4.11 3.66 -13.68
CA PRO A 221 3.37 3.52 -12.44
C PRO A 221 4.11 4.12 -11.23
N VAL A 222 3.35 4.82 -10.37
CA VAL A 222 3.78 5.41 -9.10
C VAL A 222 2.92 4.84 -7.98
N ILE A 223 3.52 4.16 -7.03
CA ILE A 223 2.82 3.50 -5.91
C ILE A 223 2.47 4.56 -4.85
N ILE A 224 1.22 4.56 -4.40
CA ILE A 224 0.70 5.48 -3.37
C ILE A 224 -0.01 4.71 -2.27
N ASP A 225 -0.30 5.40 -1.16
CA ASP A 225 -1.16 4.93 -0.06
C ASP A 225 -0.58 3.75 0.73
N LEU A 226 0.48 4.00 1.52
CA LEU A 226 1.28 3.04 2.28
C LEU A 226 0.87 2.82 3.77
N PRO A 227 -0.33 3.20 4.26
CA PRO A 227 -0.62 3.05 5.69
C PRO A 227 -0.71 1.60 6.13
N GLN A 228 -0.90 0.67 5.21
CA GLN A 228 -0.96 -0.77 5.46
C GLN A 228 0.38 -1.47 5.23
N ALA A 229 1.42 -0.75 4.82
CA ALA A 229 2.74 -1.33 4.60
C ALA A 229 3.30 -2.00 5.86
N VAL A 230 3.89 -3.18 5.68
CA VAL A 230 4.44 -4.00 6.75
C VAL A 230 5.92 -4.30 6.51
N ASP A 231 6.64 -4.60 7.59
CA ASP A 231 8.00 -5.11 7.51
C ASP A 231 7.98 -6.57 7.08
N ALA A 232 8.69 -6.91 5.99
CA ALA A 232 8.68 -8.23 5.39
C ALA A 232 9.22 -9.32 6.32
N ALA A 233 10.23 -9.00 7.13
CA ALA A 233 10.85 -9.95 8.05
C ALA A 233 10.11 -10.03 9.41
N GLY A 234 9.40 -8.97 9.77
CA GLY A 234 8.72 -8.83 11.06
C GLY A 234 7.25 -9.25 11.07
N ASN A 235 6.67 -9.61 9.94
CA ASN A 235 5.25 -9.95 9.81
C ASN A 235 5.09 -11.34 9.18
N ASN A 236 4.50 -12.29 9.91
CA ASN A 236 4.29 -13.67 9.44
C ASN A 236 3.33 -13.76 8.23
N ASN A 237 2.52 -12.74 7.99
CA ASN A 237 1.60 -12.66 6.86
C ASN A 237 2.20 -11.92 5.65
N ALA A 238 3.47 -11.49 5.70
CA ALA A 238 4.08 -10.68 4.64
C ALA A 238 4.06 -11.39 3.29
N GLN A 239 4.30 -12.71 3.26
CA GLN A 239 4.21 -13.52 2.05
C GLN A 239 2.82 -13.45 1.42
N SER A 240 1.79 -13.80 2.17
CA SER A 240 0.41 -13.81 1.68
C SER A 240 -0.08 -12.42 1.27
N MET A 241 0.42 -11.36 1.92
CA MET A 241 0.14 -9.98 1.53
C MET A 241 0.82 -9.64 0.20
N LEU A 242 2.10 -9.99 0.02
CA LEU A 242 2.82 -9.80 -1.23
C LEU A 242 2.14 -10.56 -2.38
N GLU A 243 1.80 -11.84 -2.15
CA GLU A 243 1.11 -12.67 -3.14
C GLU A 243 -0.21 -12.03 -3.58
N ARG A 244 -1.01 -11.55 -2.64
CA ARG A 244 -2.26 -10.85 -2.96
C ARG A 244 -1.99 -9.57 -3.74
N ASP A 245 -1.05 -8.74 -3.32
CA ASP A 245 -0.70 -7.48 -3.94
C ASP A 245 -0.25 -7.68 -5.41
N VAL A 246 0.68 -8.62 -5.63
CA VAL A 246 1.19 -8.94 -6.97
C VAL A 246 0.10 -9.55 -7.85
N ASN A 247 -0.68 -10.50 -7.31
CA ASN A 247 -1.75 -11.15 -8.06
C ASN A 247 -2.87 -10.17 -8.46
N ASN A 248 -3.22 -9.20 -7.59
CA ASN A 248 -4.17 -8.14 -7.92
C ASN A 248 -3.69 -7.32 -9.12
N MET A 249 -2.42 -6.92 -9.11
CA MET A 249 -1.86 -6.11 -10.19
C MET A 249 -1.74 -6.91 -11.49
N THR A 250 -1.29 -8.16 -11.42
CA THR A 250 -1.20 -9.04 -12.59
C THR A 250 -2.59 -9.30 -13.18
N ALA A 251 -3.60 -9.54 -12.34
CA ALA A 251 -4.98 -9.72 -12.79
C ALA A 251 -5.56 -8.45 -13.43
N PHE A 252 -5.23 -7.26 -12.92
CA PHE A 252 -5.65 -6.01 -13.54
C PHE A 252 -5.04 -5.85 -14.93
N TYR A 253 -3.71 -5.95 -15.05
CA TYR A 253 -3.03 -5.79 -16.34
C TYR A 253 -3.37 -6.88 -17.35
N SER A 254 -3.71 -8.09 -16.91
CA SER A 254 -4.12 -9.19 -17.79
C SER A 254 -5.42 -8.93 -18.56
N GLN A 255 -6.22 -7.95 -18.13
CA GLN A 255 -7.40 -7.50 -18.87
C GLN A 255 -7.03 -6.83 -20.20
N PHE A 256 -5.83 -6.25 -20.29
CA PHE A 256 -5.28 -5.58 -21.47
C PHE A 256 -4.24 -6.43 -22.17
N ALA A 257 -3.46 -7.23 -21.41
CA ALA A 257 -2.37 -8.09 -21.89
C ALA A 257 -2.62 -9.55 -21.45
N PRO A 258 -3.38 -10.33 -22.24
CA PRO A 258 -3.71 -11.74 -21.91
C PRO A 258 -2.48 -12.65 -21.71
N GLU A 259 -1.31 -12.25 -22.18
CA GLU A 259 -0.03 -12.96 -22.01
C GLU A 259 0.37 -13.09 -20.54
N LEU A 260 -0.15 -12.21 -19.67
CA LEU A 260 0.06 -12.27 -18.22
C LEU A 260 -0.77 -13.36 -17.52
N ILE A 261 -1.77 -13.92 -18.20
CA ILE A 261 -2.62 -14.96 -17.61
C ILE A 261 -1.79 -16.23 -17.38
N GLY A 262 -1.83 -16.71 -16.13
CA GLY A 262 -1.09 -17.90 -15.72
C GLY A 262 0.37 -17.63 -15.31
N SER A 263 0.84 -16.39 -15.36
CA SER A 263 2.13 -16.03 -14.77
C SER A 263 2.08 -16.07 -13.23
N ASN A 264 3.22 -16.38 -12.59
CA ASN A 264 3.35 -16.46 -11.14
C ASN A 264 4.52 -15.61 -10.63
N TYR A 265 4.44 -14.31 -10.87
CA TYR A 265 5.43 -13.35 -10.38
C TYR A 265 5.53 -13.32 -8.85
N ALA A 266 4.41 -13.52 -8.15
CA ALA A 266 4.39 -13.52 -6.70
C ALA A 266 5.25 -14.63 -6.11
N GLY A 267 5.08 -15.86 -6.57
CA GLY A 267 5.88 -17.01 -6.17
C GLY A 267 7.36 -16.84 -6.51
N GLU A 268 7.66 -16.34 -7.73
CA GLU A 268 9.04 -16.08 -8.15
C GLU A 268 9.73 -15.07 -7.25
N ILE A 269 9.11 -13.91 -6.99
CA ILE A 269 9.67 -12.84 -6.14
C ILE A 269 9.90 -13.36 -4.72
N TRP A 270 8.92 -14.05 -4.13
CA TRP A 270 9.03 -14.55 -2.77
C TRP A 270 10.09 -15.64 -2.64
N ALA A 271 10.16 -16.57 -3.58
CA ALA A 271 11.18 -17.62 -3.58
C ALA A 271 12.60 -17.06 -3.69
N LEU A 272 12.80 -16.03 -4.52
CA LEU A 272 14.09 -15.32 -4.60
C LEU A 272 14.43 -14.61 -3.30
N TYR A 273 13.44 -14.04 -2.61
CA TYR A 273 13.62 -13.40 -1.30
C TYR A 273 14.03 -14.40 -0.23
N GLU A 274 13.33 -15.53 -0.09
CA GLU A 274 13.66 -16.60 0.86
C GLU A 274 15.03 -17.20 0.63
N GLN A 275 15.46 -17.30 -0.64
CA GLN A 275 16.79 -17.80 -1.01
C GLN A 275 17.90 -16.76 -0.82
N GLY A 276 17.58 -15.52 -0.44
CA GLY A 276 18.56 -14.43 -0.36
C GLY A 276 19.15 -14.01 -1.71
N LYS A 277 18.45 -14.31 -2.81
CA LYS A 277 18.86 -14.01 -4.19
C LYS A 277 18.13 -12.80 -4.79
N LEU A 278 17.12 -12.28 -4.09
CA LEU A 278 16.39 -11.12 -4.56
C LEU A 278 17.29 -9.88 -4.52
N HIS A 279 17.37 -9.16 -5.64
CA HIS A 279 18.06 -7.88 -5.74
C HIS A 279 17.28 -6.90 -6.62
N PRO A 280 17.47 -5.57 -6.50
CA PRO A 280 16.65 -4.56 -7.15
C PRO A 280 16.56 -4.65 -8.68
N GLU A 281 17.58 -5.21 -9.32
CA GLU A 281 17.68 -5.35 -10.79
C GLU A 281 17.50 -6.80 -11.25
N VAL A 282 16.86 -7.66 -10.46
CA VAL A 282 16.59 -9.04 -10.87
C VAL A 282 15.59 -9.04 -12.03
N GLU A 283 15.89 -9.84 -13.04
CA GLU A 283 14.96 -10.06 -14.16
C GLU A 283 13.96 -11.14 -13.74
N LEU A 284 12.68 -10.77 -13.76
CA LEU A 284 11.58 -11.67 -13.46
C LEU A 284 11.05 -12.27 -14.75
N THR A 285 10.77 -13.56 -14.71
CA THR A 285 10.25 -14.34 -15.85
C THR A 285 8.74 -14.47 -15.82
N GLY A 286 8.12 -14.31 -14.65
CA GLY A 286 6.71 -14.63 -14.41
C GLY A 286 6.44 -16.13 -14.39
N TYR A 287 7.48 -16.95 -14.48
CA TYR A 287 7.36 -18.41 -14.45
C TYR A 287 7.94 -18.94 -13.13
N PHE A 288 7.10 -19.49 -12.30
CA PHE A 288 7.48 -20.13 -11.05
C PHE A 288 6.60 -21.35 -10.81
N GLU A 289 7.21 -22.53 -10.88
CA GLU A 289 6.58 -23.75 -10.40
C GLU A 289 6.84 -23.84 -8.89
N GLU A 290 5.77 -23.78 -8.10
CA GLU A 290 5.89 -24.28 -6.73
C GLU A 290 6.38 -25.71 -6.82
N SER A 291 7.68 -25.92 -6.46
CA SER A 291 8.09 -27.28 -6.11
C SER A 291 7.12 -27.68 -5.00
N ALA A 292 6.24 -28.65 -5.32
CA ALA A 292 5.39 -29.24 -4.31
C ALA A 292 6.32 -29.68 -3.17
N LYS A 293 6.49 -28.79 -2.15
CA LYS A 293 6.83 -29.23 -0.82
C LYS A 293 5.64 -30.14 -0.51
N THR A 294 5.84 -31.44 -0.76
CA THR A 294 5.01 -32.46 -0.13
C THR A 294 5.01 -32.03 1.34
N ALA A 295 3.92 -31.36 1.74
CA ALA A 295 3.67 -31.15 3.14
C ALA A 295 3.95 -32.52 3.72
N ASP A 296 4.87 -32.60 4.69
CA ASP A 296 5.15 -33.86 5.36
C ASP A 296 3.86 -34.18 6.13
N VAL A 297 2.92 -34.76 5.36
CA VAL A 297 1.58 -35.15 5.83
C VAL A 297 1.75 -36.08 7.03
N ASP A 298 2.84 -36.85 7.04
CA ASP A 298 3.17 -37.75 8.14
C ASP A 298 3.61 -36.95 9.39
N ALA A 299 4.40 -35.87 9.26
CA ALA A 299 4.78 -35.01 10.38
C ALA A 299 3.54 -34.26 10.94
N VAL A 300 2.70 -33.68 10.08
CA VAL A 300 1.47 -32.99 10.47
C VAL A 300 0.48 -33.99 11.13
N MET A 301 0.35 -35.19 10.59
CA MET A 301 -0.49 -36.24 11.16
C MET A 301 0.06 -36.76 12.51
N GLN A 302 1.38 -36.76 12.71
CA GLN A 302 1.99 -37.08 14.01
C GLN A 302 1.73 -35.98 15.04
N GLU A 303 1.84 -34.70 14.68
CA GLU A 303 1.49 -33.58 15.58
C GLU A 303 0.00 -33.62 15.97
N ILE A 304 -0.89 -33.83 15.01
CA ILE A 304 -2.34 -33.96 15.28
C ILE A 304 -2.61 -35.15 16.21
N LYS A 305 -2.02 -36.32 15.98
CA LYS A 305 -2.16 -37.47 16.83
C LYS A 305 -1.63 -37.24 18.26
N ALA A 306 -0.47 -36.55 18.37
CA ALA A 306 0.11 -36.21 19.68
C ALA A 306 -0.82 -35.25 20.46
N ALA A 307 -1.36 -34.20 19.78
CA ALA A 307 -2.30 -33.27 20.40
C ALA A 307 -3.60 -33.93 20.85
N ILE A 308 -4.16 -34.87 20.06
CA ILE A 308 -5.35 -35.64 20.43
C ILE A 308 -5.08 -36.54 21.65
N THR A 309 -3.90 -37.18 21.69
CA THR A 309 -3.51 -38.05 22.81
C THR A 309 -3.34 -37.23 24.10
N GLU A 310 -2.72 -36.08 24.03
CA GLU A 310 -2.54 -35.18 25.19
C GLU A 310 -3.89 -34.67 25.73
N GLU A 311 -4.82 -34.30 24.86
CA GLU A 311 -6.17 -33.88 25.26
C GLU A 311 -6.98 -35.02 25.88
N GLN A 312 -6.85 -36.24 25.36
CA GLN A 312 -7.51 -37.44 25.96
C GLN A 312 -6.96 -37.76 27.35
N GLU A 313 -5.62 -37.65 27.53
CA GLU A 313 -5.03 -37.84 28.84
C GLU A 313 -5.41 -36.75 29.83
N ARG A 314 -5.59 -35.52 29.36
CA ARG A 314 -6.04 -34.39 30.17
C ARG A 314 -7.49 -34.57 30.63
N GLN A 315 -8.36 -35.03 29.73
CA GLN A 315 -9.77 -35.37 30.06
C GLN A 315 -9.84 -36.52 31.04
N LYS A 316 -9.02 -37.56 30.86
CA LYS A 316 -8.97 -38.72 31.78
C LYS A 316 -8.52 -38.29 33.19
N ARG A 317 -7.48 -37.47 33.31
CA ARG A 317 -7.03 -36.91 34.59
C ARG A 317 -8.09 -36.04 35.25
N ARG A 318 -8.85 -35.26 34.49
CA ARG A 318 -9.94 -34.44 35.00
C ARG A 318 -11.08 -35.32 35.55
N TYR A 319 -11.47 -36.35 34.82
CA TYR A 319 -12.48 -37.30 35.23
C TYR A 319 -12.08 -38.09 36.51
N GLU A 320 -10.82 -38.49 36.61
CA GLU A 320 -10.27 -39.16 37.79
C GLU A 320 -10.28 -38.25 39.02
N MET A 321 -9.93 -36.97 38.87
CA MET A 321 -9.98 -35.98 39.96
C MET A 321 -11.44 -35.70 40.42
N GLU A 322 -12.36 -35.55 39.48
CA GLU A 322 -13.78 -35.33 39.81
C GLU A 322 -14.41 -36.56 40.56
N ASN A 323 -14.02 -37.77 40.20
CA ASN A 323 -14.46 -38.97 40.90
C ASN A 323 -13.85 -39.12 42.31
N GLN A 324 -12.57 -38.76 42.50
CA GLN A 324 -11.96 -38.77 43.84
C GLN A 324 -12.60 -37.76 44.78
N GLN A 325 -13.07 -36.60 44.28
CA GLN A 325 -13.80 -35.62 45.10
C GLN A 325 -15.25 -36.02 45.44
N ARG A 326 -15.85 -37.00 44.72
CA ARG A 326 -17.19 -37.51 44.98
C ARG A 326 -17.23 -38.62 46.04
N PHE A 327 -16.10 -39.24 46.38
CA PHE A 327 -16.00 -40.35 47.31
C PHE A 327 -15.16 -40.01 48.58
N SER A 328 -14.74 -38.77 48.75
CA SER A 328 -14.21 -38.21 50.00
C SER A 328 -15.21 -37.24 50.65
#